data_5d0ca6dc6e1ae6486beb6423dcba7253
#
_entry.id   5d0ca6dc6e1ae6486beb6423dcba7253
#
_cell.length_a   1.000
_cell.length_b   1.000
_cell.length_c   1.000
_cell.angle_alpha   90.00
_cell.angle_beta   90.00
_cell.angle_gamma   90.00
#
_symmetry.space_group_name_H-M   'P 1'
#
loop_
_entity.id
_entity.type
_entity.pdbx_description
1 polymer ?
#
loop_
_entity_poly.entity_id
_entity_poly.type
_entity_poly.pdbx_seq_one_letter_code
_entity_poly.pdbx_strand_id
1 'polypeptide(L)'
;EPFTGVNRMLTGIAEIQRAHPDVPIISSGLTWLSDASANVAAACIRDGWFAMAGYGRMTLAYPDIARTIVAGERPALNRCCIACSKCTEIMRTPGGTPGCVIRDSEVYLPIYKKQCK
;
A
#
# COMPACT_ATOMS: atom_id res chain seq x y z
N GLU A 1 15.37 -2.83 8.97
CA GLU A 1 15.38 -2.58 7.53
C GLU A 1 14.01 -2.89 6.92
N PRO A 2 13.41 -1.96 6.08
CA PRO A 2 12.02 -2.08 5.61
C PRO A 2 11.73 -3.37 4.82
N PHE A 3 12.64 -3.78 3.95
CA PHE A 3 12.44 -4.97 3.11
C PHE A 3 12.45 -6.28 3.91
N THR A 4 13.27 -6.37 4.94
CA THR A 4 13.25 -7.49 5.88
C THR A 4 11.88 -7.58 6.58
N GLY A 5 11.32 -6.45 6.99
CA GLY A 5 9.98 -6.39 7.57
C GLY A 5 8.88 -6.83 6.62
N VAL A 6 8.93 -6.38 5.36
CA VAL A 6 7.98 -6.80 4.31
C VAL A 6 8.09 -8.31 4.05
N ASN A 7 9.29 -8.83 3.87
CA ASN A 7 9.51 -10.26 3.65
C ASN A 7 8.96 -11.10 4.80
N ARG A 8 9.26 -10.72 6.04
CA ARG A 8 8.78 -11.42 7.25
C ARG A 8 7.24 -11.44 7.30
N MET A 9 6.61 -10.32 6.96
CA MET A 9 5.14 -10.21 6.92
C MET A 9 4.55 -11.09 5.82
N LEU A 10 5.09 -11.05 4.60
CA LEU A 10 4.60 -11.86 3.48
C LEU A 10 4.76 -13.37 3.76
N THR A 11 5.88 -13.78 4.38
CA THR A 11 6.11 -15.16 4.80
C THR A 11 5.06 -15.62 5.82
N GLY A 12 4.77 -14.80 6.84
CA GLY A 12 3.73 -15.12 7.83
C GLY A 12 2.34 -15.23 7.21
N ILE A 13 2.00 -14.35 6.25
CA ILE A 13 0.73 -14.43 5.50
C ILE A 13 0.69 -15.74 4.69
N ALA A 14 1.78 -16.13 4.04
CA ALA A 14 1.86 -17.38 3.29
C ALA A 14 1.68 -18.63 4.18
N GLU A 15 2.17 -18.59 5.40
CA GLU A 15 1.94 -19.67 6.39
C GLU A 15 0.46 -19.77 6.75
N ILE A 16 -0.22 -18.64 6.98
CA ILE A 16 -1.66 -18.61 7.25
C ILE A 16 -2.45 -19.13 6.05
N GLN A 17 -2.12 -18.69 4.83
CA GLN A 17 -2.82 -19.17 3.62
C GLN A 17 -2.66 -20.67 3.42
N ARG A 18 -1.48 -21.23 3.67
CA ARG A 18 -1.27 -22.69 3.60
C ARG A 18 -2.03 -23.47 4.67
N ALA A 19 -2.15 -22.90 5.88
CA ALA A 19 -2.92 -23.52 6.96
C ALA A 19 -4.43 -23.45 6.71
N HIS A 20 -4.90 -22.49 5.92
CA HIS A 20 -6.33 -22.26 5.62
C HIS A 20 -6.55 -22.10 4.11
N PRO A 21 -6.38 -23.17 3.32
CA PRO A 21 -6.42 -23.07 1.84
C PRO A 21 -7.79 -22.68 1.31
N ASP A 22 -8.86 -22.97 2.03
CA ASP A 22 -10.25 -22.66 1.65
C ASP A 22 -10.64 -21.22 1.97
N VAL A 23 -9.81 -20.46 2.70
CA VAL A 23 -10.06 -19.05 3.04
C VAL A 23 -9.16 -18.17 2.21
N PRO A 24 -9.72 -17.33 1.32
CA PRO A 24 -8.90 -16.42 0.52
C PRO A 24 -8.32 -15.29 1.38
N ILE A 25 -7.00 -15.27 1.53
CA ILE A 25 -6.30 -14.24 2.30
C ILE A 25 -5.93 -13.07 1.40
N ILE A 26 -6.22 -11.85 1.86
CA ILE A 26 -5.77 -10.60 1.24
C ILE A 26 -4.49 -10.15 1.93
N SER A 27 -3.38 -10.12 1.21
CA SER A 27 -2.12 -9.58 1.72
C SER A 27 -2.13 -8.05 1.73
N SER A 28 -1.47 -7.44 2.70
CA SER A 28 -1.24 -6.00 2.80
C SER A 28 0.25 -5.69 2.95
N GLY A 29 0.61 -4.40 3.15
CA GLY A 29 2.01 -4.00 3.38
C GLY A 29 2.88 -3.88 2.13
N LEU A 30 2.35 -4.16 0.95
CA LEU A 30 3.06 -4.08 -0.33
C LEU A 30 3.49 -2.65 -0.71
N THR A 31 2.96 -1.63 -0.05
CA THR A 31 3.27 -0.20 -0.30
C THR A 31 4.76 0.12 -0.20
N TRP A 32 5.52 -0.56 0.68
CA TRP A 32 6.97 -0.38 0.81
C TRP A 32 7.76 -0.79 -0.41
N LEU A 33 7.19 -1.65 -1.25
CA LEU A 33 7.81 -2.14 -2.49
C LEU A 33 7.64 -1.15 -3.65
N SER A 34 6.91 -0.06 -3.43
CA SER A 34 6.73 1.03 -4.39
C SER A 34 6.25 0.52 -5.77
N ASP A 35 6.93 0.85 -6.84
CA ASP A 35 6.63 0.45 -8.22
C ASP A 35 6.86 -1.04 -8.50
N ALA A 36 7.64 -1.74 -7.68
CA ALA A 36 7.82 -3.19 -7.76
C ALA A 36 6.69 -3.99 -7.07
N SER A 37 5.80 -3.32 -6.34
CA SER A 37 4.77 -3.97 -5.52
C SER A 37 3.85 -4.89 -6.31
N ALA A 38 3.47 -4.50 -7.53
CA ALA A 38 2.58 -5.30 -8.40
C ALA A 38 3.26 -6.61 -8.85
N ASN A 39 4.55 -6.55 -9.22
CA ASN A 39 5.30 -7.72 -9.67
C ASN A 39 5.50 -8.72 -8.53
N VAL A 40 5.85 -8.23 -7.34
CA VAL A 40 5.97 -9.07 -6.15
C VAL A 40 4.63 -9.68 -5.76
N ALA A 41 3.55 -8.90 -5.77
CA ALA A 41 2.21 -9.39 -5.51
C ALA A 41 1.80 -10.50 -6.49
N ALA A 42 2.02 -10.30 -7.79
CA ALA A 42 1.72 -11.29 -8.82
C ALA A 42 2.51 -12.60 -8.62
N ALA A 43 3.79 -12.51 -8.28
CA ALA A 43 4.61 -13.67 -7.98
C ALA A 43 4.09 -14.43 -6.74
N CYS A 44 3.79 -13.70 -5.65
CA CYS A 44 3.25 -14.30 -4.44
C CYS A 44 1.89 -14.98 -4.66
N ILE A 45 0.99 -14.37 -5.44
CA ILE A 45 -0.31 -14.96 -5.80
C ILE A 45 -0.11 -16.22 -6.63
N ARG A 46 0.73 -16.17 -7.66
CA ARG A 46 1.07 -17.34 -8.50
C ARG A 46 1.61 -18.50 -7.65
N ASP A 47 2.43 -18.20 -6.67
CA ASP A 47 3.10 -19.19 -5.81
C ASP A 47 2.23 -19.58 -4.57
N GLY A 48 0.97 -19.13 -4.53
CA GLY A 48 0.00 -19.51 -3.49
C GLY A 48 0.27 -18.93 -2.10
N TRP A 49 0.98 -17.80 -2.01
CA TRP A 49 1.26 -17.15 -0.73
C TRP A 49 0.04 -16.44 -0.15
N PHE A 50 -0.81 -15.92 -1.01
CA PHE A 50 -2.10 -15.31 -0.69
C PHE A 50 -2.98 -15.23 -1.95
N ALA A 51 -4.28 -15.05 -1.75
CA ALA A 51 -5.25 -15.02 -2.85
C ALA A 51 -5.32 -13.67 -3.56
N MET A 52 -5.15 -12.57 -2.85
CA MET A 52 -5.32 -11.22 -3.38
C MET A 52 -4.34 -10.24 -2.73
N ALA A 53 -3.95 -9.20 -3.49
CA ALA A 53 -3.14 -8.09 -3.00
C ALA A 53 -4.02 -6.92 -2.55
N GLY A 54 -3.76 -6.41 -1.32
CA GLY A 54 -4.43 -5.25 -0.76
C GLY A 54 -3.51 -4.03 -0.72
N TYR A 55 -4.01 -2.89 -1.21
CA TYR A 55 -3.33 -1.61 -1.17
C TYR A 55 -4.10 -0.61 -0.31
N GLY A 56 -3.53 -0.15 0.80
CA GLY A 56 -4.09 0.91 1.64
C GLY A 56 -3.52 2.27 1.25
N ARG A 57 -2.45 2.72 1.89
CA ARG A 57 -1.85 4.04 1.69
C ARG A 57 -1.42 4.34 0.25
N MET A 58 -1.11 3.30 -0.52
CA MET A 58 -0.80 3.44 -1.94
C MET A 58 -1.97 4.04 -2.72
N THR A 59 -3.22 3.67 -2.42
CA THR A 59 -4.40 4.20 -3.12
C THR A 59 -4.67 5.67 -2.81
N LEU A 60 -4.24 6.16 -1.65
CA LEU A 60 -4.30 7.60 -1.34
C LEU A 60 -3.28 8.42 -2.15
N ALA A 61 -2.13 7.82 -2.45
CA ALA A 61 -1.06 8.48 -3.23
C ALA A 61 -1.27 8.32 -4.74
N TYR A 62 -1.83 7.19 -5.15
CA TYR A 62 -2.01 6.76 -6.54
C TYR A 62 -3.41 6.13 -6.71
N PRO A 63 -4.48 6.95 -6.77
CA PRO A 63 -5.87 6.44 -6.77
C PRO A 63 -6.19 5.46 -7.91
N ASP A 64 -5.59 5.63 -9.07
CA ASP A 64 -5.78 4.81 -10.26
C ASP A 64 -4.73 3.69 -10.44
N ILE A 65 -4.01 3.33 -9.37
CA ILE A 65 -2.98 2.25 -9.42
C ILE A 65 -3.55 0.92 -9.91
N ALA A 66 -4.77 0.58 -9.53
CA ALA A 66 -5.41 -0.66 -9.98
C ALA A 66 -5.59 -0.69 -11.50
N ARG A 67 -5.97 0.43 -12.12
CA ARG A 67 -6.07 0.55 -13.58
C ARG A 67 -4.71 0.33 -14.25
N THR A 68 -3.65 0.94 -13.73
CA THR A 68 -2.28 0.77 -14.22
C THR A 68 -1.86 -0.70 -14.17
N ILE A 69 -2.12 -1.39 -13.04
CA ILE A 69 -1.76 -2.81 -12.87
C ILE A 69 -2.53 -3.70 -13.84
N VAL A 70 -3.85 -3.48 -13.98
CA VAL A 70 -4.71 -4.26 -14.89
C VAL A 70 -4.32 -4.06 -16.36
N ALA A 71 -3.83 -2.87 -16.72
CA ALA A 71 -3.28 -2.59 -18.04
C ALA A 71 -1.92 -3.26 -18.30
N GLY A 72 -1.35 -3.96 -17.32
CA GLY A 72 -0.01 -4.56 -17.42
C GLY A 72 1.13 -3.54 -17.36
N GLU A 73 0.85 -2.32 -16.96
CA GLU A 73 1.83 -1.25 -16.89
C GLU A 73 2.54 -1.23 -15.52
N ARG A 74 3.81 -0.82 -15.53
CA ARG A 74 4.55 -0.60 -14.28
C ARG A 74 4.05 0.70 -13.62
N PRO A 75 3.73 0.67 -12.30
CA PRO A 75 3.36 1.87 -11.59
C PRO A 75 4.44 2.95 -11.66
N ALA A 76 4.04 4.19 -11.94
CA ALA A 76 4.97 5.32 -12.01
C ALA A 76 5.54 5.64 -10.61
N LEU A 77 6.86 5.54 -10.46
CA LEU A 77 7.56 5.70 -9.19
C LEU A 77 7.24 7.04 -8.50
N ASN A 78 7.15 8.11 -9.27
CA ASN A 78 6.84 9.44 -8.75
C ASN A 78 5.41 9.61 -8.24
N ARG A 79 4.50 8.67 -8.55
CA ARG A 79 3.12 8.61 -8.03
C ARG A 79 3.00 7.66 -6.84
N CYS A 80 3.92 6.73 -6.67
CA CYS A 80 3.87 5.75 -5.59
C CYS A 80 3.97 6.40 -4.21
N CYS A 81 3.33 5.77 -3.23
CA CYS A 81 3.43 6.16 -1.83
C CYS A 81 4.86 5.97 -1.31
N ILE A 82 5.39 6.96 -0.63
CA ILE A 82 6.73 6.93 0.01
C ILE A 82 6.70 6.45 1.47
N ALA A 83 5.58 5.92 1.92
CA ALA A 83 5.38 5.37 3.27
C ALA A 83 5.68 6.35 4.43
N CYS A 84 5.57 7.67 4.22
CA CYS A 84 5.87 8.71 5.22
C CYS A 84 4.84 8.83 6.35
N SER A 85 3.70 8.15 6.26
CA SER A 85 2.59 8.10 7.25
C SER A 85 1.86 9.42 7.53
N LYS A 86 2.15 10.53 6.85
CA LYS A 86 1.47 11.82 7.05
C LYS A 86 -0.05 11.76 6.81
N CYS A 87 -0.50 10.92 5.88
CA CYS A 87 -1.93 10.66 5.68
C CYS A 87 -2.60 10.05 6.93
N THR A 88 -1.88 9.22 7.67
CA THR A 88 -2.37 8.62 8.91
C THR A 88 -2.42 9.66 10.04
N GLU A 89 -1.47 10.59 10.06
CA GLU A 89 -1.45 11.67 11.06
C GLU A 89 -2.69 12.56 10.90
N ILE A 90 -2.97 13.08 9.69
CA ILE A 90 -4.17 13.91 9.48
C ILE A 90 -5.47 13.14 9.71
N MET A 91 -5.53 11.87 9.34
CA MET A 91 -6.72 11.04 9.56
C MET A 91 -7.06 10.86 11.06
N ARG A 92 -6.05 10.89 11.93
CA ARG A 92 -6.21 10.72 13.38
C ARG A 92 -6.53 12.01 14.12
N THR A 93 -6.44 13.17 13.47
CA THR A 93 -6.82 14.45 14.10
C THR A 93 -8.35 14.60 14.15
N PRO A 94 -8.91 15.30 15.15
CA PRO A 94 -10.35 15.58 15.20
C PRO A 94 -10.82 16.27 13.91
N GLY A 95 -11.83 15.69 13.24
CA GLY A 95 -12.33 16.20 11.94
C GLY A 95 -11.38 15.99 10.78
N GLY A 96 -10.36 15.15 10.95
CA GLY A 96 -9.39 14.84 9.90
C GLY A 96 -9.98 14.05 8.75
N THR A 97 -9.39 14.23 7.56
CA THR A 97 -9.80 13.54 6.34
C THR A 97 -8.59 12.78 5.75
N PRO A 98 -8.77 11.54 5.25
CA PRO A 98 -7.68 10.79 4.67
C PRO A 98 -7.30 11.32 3.29
N GLY A 99 -5.99 11.49 3.06
CA GLY A 99 -5.45 11.88 1.76
C GLY A 99 -3.93 11.94 1.77
N CYS A 100 -3.32 11.97 0.59
CA CYS A 100 -1.87 11.96 0.49
C CYS A 100 -1.28 13.37 0.55
N VAL A 101 -0.66 13.72 1.68
CA VAL A 101 0.00 15.03 1.89
C VAL A 101 1.12 15.31 0.87
N ILE A 102 1.70 14.26 0.30
CA ILE A 102 2.86 14.38 -0.62
C ILE A 102 2.44 14.40 -2.09
N ARG A 103 1.50 13.53 -2.49
CA ARG A 103 1.10 13.39 -3.90
C ARG A 103 -0.07 14.29 -4.28
N ASP A 104 -0.85 14.70 -3.30
CA ASP A 104 -1.94 15.68 -3.43
C ASP A 104 -1.68 16.83 -2.44
N SER A 105 -0.53 17.47 -2.61
CA SER A 105 -0.03 18.47 -1.69
C SER A 105 -0.83 19.79 -1.73
N GLU A 106 -1.50 20.11 -2.83
CA GLU A 106 -2.35 21.30 -2.93
C GLU A 106 -3.52 21.23 -1.95
N VAL A 107 -4.11 20.05 -1.79
CA VAL A 107 -5.25 19.83 -0.89
C VAL A 107 -4.79 19.51 0.54
N TYR A 108 -3.90 18.53 0.69
CA TYR A 108 -3.63 17.94 2.02
C TYR A 108 -2.46 18.55 2.79
N LEU A 109 -1.51 19.22 2.12
CA LEU A 109 -0.40 19.85 2.84
C LEU A 109 -0.84 21.04 3.72
N PRO A 110 -1.76 21.93 3.29
CA PRO A 110 -2.30 22.99 4.16
C PRO A 110 -3.03 22.41 5.39
N ILE A 111 -3.80 21.34 5.20
CA ILE A 111 -4.50 20.65 6.29
C ILE A 111 -3.48 20.08 7.28
N TYR A 112 -2.47 19.37 6.78
CA TYR A 112 -1.41 18.79 7.60
C TYR A 112 -0.68 19.86 8.43
N LYS A 113 -0.28 20.98 7.81
CA LYS A 113 0.39 22.09 8.51
C LYS A 113 -0.47 22.76 9.58
N LYS A 114 -1.79 22.75 9.42
CA LYS A 114 -2.73 23.34 10.38
C LYS A 114 -3.02 22.41 11.55
N GLN A 115 -3.13 21.11 11.32
CA GLN A 115 -3.64 20.13 12.28
C GLN A 115 -2.55 19.28 12.95
N CYS A 116 -1.44 19.03 12.26
CA CYS A 116 -0.36 18.17 12.73
C CYS A 116 0.89 19.02 12.97
N LYS A 117 0.99 19.62 14.15
CA LYS A 117 2.18 20.37 14.61
C LYS A 117 2.97 19.54 15.60
#